data_56c7397ef27cb3a1746006eacd4016f1
#
_entry.id   56c7397ef27cb3a1746006eacd4016f1
#
_cell.length_a   1.000
_cell.length_b   1.000
_cell.length_c   1.000
_cell.angle_alpha   90.00
_cell.angle_beta   90.00
_cell.angle_gamma   90.00
#
_symmetry.space_group_name_H-M   'P 1'
#
loop_
_entity.id
_entity.type
_entity.pdbx_description
1 polymer ?
#
loop_
_entity_poly.entity_id
_entity_poly.type
_entity_poly.pdbx_seq_one_letter_code
_entity_poly.pdbx_strand_id
1 'polypeptide(L)'
;LDDFMGDLVGEGFEETFMVSATGDCADPEVCRQIVAKTVAAFGPIDVLVNNAGAAGPKFTLRDIPFTEAEQRAADSDQTMFDSAMNLLGAPWNMARAAAPHMSAGGSIINVSTIFSRTHYYGRIPYVVPKSGLNALGKGLALELGEKQGIRVNTLFPGPIESERIESVFARMDELQGVEPGSTGKEFRDLMITTRTSDGGLEYKYPTPTDVASGIVWLASDESSALSGHHIEVTNGMQVPAQSRSQLVSWPDKRLEDLSGQVVLILGGDDYQEAVTFAERQIQSGARVMLAFRNLNTVGHARSLLQARNLDDVQLSHLDPLRRESVDRSMQLMSDHFGRLDGVILLPQKPNGEYGYSLCTANDEDVANFVRDEVVAPVAFASSFARNMDRLFAEGEPPAIVYVTNPSDRHGNLMNEIIRASVEALIRGWRHEDETLANSGDLTW
;
A
#
# COMPACT_ATOMS: atom_id res chain seq x y z
N LEU A 1 -12.93 21.76 -16.35
CA LEU A 1 -13.12 20.68 -17.34
C LEU A 1 -13.59 21.26 -18.68
N ASP A 2 -14.52 22.23 -18.66
CA ASP A 2 -15.01 22.88 -19.87
C ASP A 2 -13.88 23.64 -20.60
N ASP A 3 -13.00 24.31 -19.85
CA ASP A 3 -11.80 24.96 -20.40
C ASP A 3 -10.88 23.93 -21.09
N PHE A 4 -10.63 22.79 -20.45
CA PHE A 4 -9.81 21.72 -21.03
C PHE A 4 -10.43 21.11 -22.31
N MET A 5 -11.76 20.93 -22.34
CA MET A 5 -12.46 20.49 -23.54
C MET A 5 -12.34 21.55 -24.65
N GLY A 6 -12.44 22.83 -24.31
CA GLY A 6 -12.23 23.93 -25.23
C GLY A 6 -10.83 23.96 -25.84
N ASP A 7 -9.80 23.70 -25.03
CA ASP A 7 -8.40 23.60 -25.47
C ASP A 7 -8.22 22.46 -26.49
N LEU A 8 -8.79 21.28 -26.24
CA LEU A 8 -8.72 20.14 -27.16
C LEU A 8 -9.41 20.46 -28.49
N VAL A 9 -10.57 21.12 -28.48
CA VAL A 9 -11.23 21.59 -29.72
C VAL A 9 -10.34 22.60 -30.45
N GLY A 10 -9.67 23.49 -29.70
CA GLY A 10 -8.72 24.45 -30.26
C GLY A 10 -7.50 23.79 -30.92
N GLU A 11 -7.10 22.62 -30.45
CA GLU A 11 -6.03 21.78 -31.02
C GLU A 11 -6.51 20.92 -32.21
N GLY A 12 -7.80 20.97 -32.55
CA GLY A 12 -8.36 20.31 -33.73
C GLY A 12 -9.08 18.98 -33.44
N PHE A 13 -9.34 18.64 -32.21
CA PHE A 13 -10.16 17.48 -31.85
C PHE A 13 -11.65 17.83 -32.07
N GLU A 14 -12.40 16.90 -32.66
CA GLU A 14 -13.84 17.08 -32.86
C GLU A 14 -14.60 16.82 -31.56
N GLU A 15 -15.47 17.73 -31.15
CA GLU A 15 -16.28 17.65 -29.93
C GLU A 15 -17.14 16.36 -29.89
N THR A 16 -17.55 15.85 -31.03
CA THR A 16 -18.35 14.61 -31.18
C THR A 16 -17.60 13.36 -30.72
N PHE A 17 -16.28 13.39 -30.64
CA PHE A 17 -15.47 12.28 -30.19
C PHE A 17 -15.08 12.42 -28.71
N MET A 18 -15.67 13.35 -27.99
CA MET A 18 -15.31 13.62 -26.60
C MET A 18 -16.57 13.69 -25.72
N VAL A 19 -16.46 13.12 -24.54
CA VAL A 19 -17.45 13.27 -23.47
C VAL A 19 -16.72 13.45 -22.14
N SER A 20 -17.17 14.39 -21.34
CA SER A 20 -16.57 14.68 -20.05
C SER A 20 -17.48 14.27 -18.88
N ALA A 21 -16.91 13.79 -17.79
CA ALA A 21 -17.61 13.54 -16.53
C ALA A 21 -16.70 13.92 -15.36
N THR A 22 -17.27 14.47 -14.32
CA THR A 22 -16.57 14.85 -13.09
C THR A 22 -17.10 14.06 -11.92
N GLY A 23 -16.22 13.74 -10.98
CA GLY A 23 -16.56 13.11 -9.71
C GLY A 23 -15.35 12.43 -9.07
N ASP A 24 -15.52 12.00 -7.83
CA ASP A 24 -14.49 11.27 -7.11
C ASP A 24 -14.59 9.77 -7.40
N CYS A 25 -13.60 9.20 -8.09
CA CYS A 25 -13.55 7.77 -8.40
C CYS A 25 -13.30 6.88 -7.17
N ALA A 26 -13.03 7.44 -5.99
CA ALA A 26 -13.11 6.70 -4.74
C ALA A 26 -14.57 6.29 -4.42
N ASP A 27 -15.56 7.03 -4.95
CA ASP A 27 -16.98 6.66 -4.91
C ASP A 27 -17.31 5.71 -6.08
N PRO A 28 -17.69 4.45 -5.79
CA PRO A 28 -18.01 3.47 -6.83
C PRO A 28 -19.24 3.85 -7.67
N GLU A 29 -20.18 4.65 -7.14
CA GLU A 29 -21.32 5.12 -7.91
C GLU A 29 -20.88 6.12 -9.00
N VAL A 30 -19.96 7.00 -8.67
CA VAL A 30 -19.35 7.91 -9.67
C VAL A 30 -18.66 7.12 -10.79
N CYS A 31 -17.95 6.04 -10.46
CA CYS A 31 -17.34 5.17 -11.47
C CYS A 31 -18.39 4.57 -12.40
N ARG A 32 -19.51 4.08 -11.87
CA ARG A 32 -20.62 3.53 -12.69
C ARG A 32 -21.22 4.60 -13.60
N GLN A 33 -21.40 5.82 -13.10
CA GLN A 33 -21.95 6.94 -13.91
C GLN A 33 -21.02 7.35 -15.04
N ILE A 34 -19.71 7.42 -14.78
CA ILE A 34 -18.68 7.70 -15.81
C ILE A 34 -18.74 6.64 -16.90
N VAL A 35 -18.74 5.36 -16.52
CA VAL A 35 -18.79 4.22 -17.44
C VAL A 35 -20.10 4.24 -18.24
N ALA A 36 -21.24 4.41 -17.59
CA ALA A 36 -22.54 4.46 -18.25
C ALA A 36 -22.62 5.60 -19.29
N LYS A 37 -22.09 6.78 -18.96
CA LYS A 37 -22.02 7.92 -19.85
C LYS A 37 -21.12 7.65 -21.06
N THR A 38 -19.96 7.02 -20.85
CA THR A 38 -19.02 6.63 -21.91
C THR A 38 -19.66 5.62 -22.86
N VAL A 39 -20.29 4.57 -22.32
CA VAL A 39 -20.93 3.52 -23.10
C VAL A 39 -22.13 4.06 -23.89
N ALA A 40 -22.90 4.98 -23.30
CA ALA A 40 -24.02 5.63 -24.00
C ALA A 40 -23.55 6.50 -25.19
N ALA A 41 -22.37 7.11 -25.09
CA ALA A 41 -21.81 7.97 -26.11
C ALA A 41 -21.12 7.18 -27.25
N PHE A 42 -20.34 6.13 -26.90
CA PHE A 42 -19.38 5.51 -27.80
C PHE A 42 -19.54 3.98 -27.95
N GLY A 43 -20.40 3.35 -27.15
CA GLY A 43 -20.49 1.88 -27.10
C GLY A 43 -19.45 1.23 -26.21
N PRO A 44 -19.02 -0.02 -26.51
CA PRO A 44 -18.07 -0.75 -25.69
C PRO A 44 -16.74 -0.01 -25.51
N ILE A 45 -16.11 -0.23 -24.36
CA ILE A 45 -14.85 0.40 -24.00
C ILE A 45 -13.68 -0.49 -24.46
N ASP A 46 -12.75 0.04 -25.22
CA ASP A 46 -11.56 -0.67 -25.66
C ASP A 46 -10.38 -0.46 -24.73
N VAL A 47 -10.28 0.74 -24.15
CA VAL A 47 -9.15 1.12 -23.28
C VAL A 47 -9.65 1.84 -22.04
N LEU A 48 -9.15 1.41 -20.87
CA LEU A 48 -9.29 2.12 -19.60
C LEU A 48 -7.93 2.57 -19.10
N VAL A 49 -7.76 3.86 -18.83
CA VAL A 49 -6.54 4.41 -18.20
C VAL A 49 -6.86 4.93 -16.79
N ASN A 50 -6.39 4.23 -15.79
CA ASN A 50 -6.46 4.64 -14.39
C ASN A 50 -5.27 5.55 -14.06
N ASN A 51 -5.37 6.82 -14.44
CA ASN A 51 -4.31 7.82 -14.22
C ASN A 51 -4.64 8.79 -13.07
N ALA A 52 -5.91 9.08 -12.83
CA ALA A 52 -6.31 9.99 -11.76
C ALA A 52 -5.76 9.53 -10.39
N GLY A 53 -5.25 10.47 -9.63
CA GLY A 53 -4.71 10.16 -8.29
C GLY A 53 -4.09 11.39 -7.64
N ALA A 54 -4.32 11.52 -6.33
CA ALA A 54 -3.76 12.58 -5.51
C ALA A 54 -2.30 12.26 -5.10
N ALA A 55 -1.60 13.28 -4.60
CA ALA A 55 -0.23 13.08 -4.10
C ALA A 55 -0.16 12.32 -2.77
N GLY A 56 -1.28 12.16 -2.09
CA GLY A 56 -1.35 11.69 -0.71
C GLY A 56 -0.76 12.67 0.30
N PRO A 57 -1.11 12.54 1.58
CA PRO A 57 -0.52 13.35 2.63
C PRO A 57 0.99 13.11 2.73
N LYS A 58 1.74 14.15 3.10
CA LYS A 58 3.21 14.12 3.19
C LYS A 58 3.61 14.24 4.66
N PHE A 59 3.60 13.12 5.35
CA PHE A 59 3.89 13.01 6.77
C PHE A 59 4.79 11.83 7.06
N THR A 60 5.62 11.95 8.09
CA THR A 60 6.32 10.80 8.64
C THR A 60 5.31 9.78 9.18
N LEU A 61 5.70 8.52 9.32
CA LEU A 61 4.82 7.48 9.85
C LEU A 61 4.11 7.89 11.14
N ARG A 62 4.82 8.60 12.03
CA ARG A 62 4.32 9.03 13.34
C ARG A 62 3.21 10.07 13.26
N ASP A 63 3.19 10.87 12.19
CA ASP A 63 2.35 12.06 12.05
C ASP A 63 1.20 11.89 11.07
N ILE A 64 1.08 10.71 10.43
CA ILE A 64 0.01 10.44 9.46
C ILE A 64 -1.37 10.62 10.13
N PRO A 65 -2.27 11.43 9.54
CA PRO A 65 -3.64 11.57 10.03
C PRO A 65 -4.52 10.37 9.61
N PHE A 66 -5.21 9.77 10.57
CA PHE A 66 -6.14 8.65 10.35
C PHE A 66 -7.60 9.03 10.57
N THR A 67 -7.85 10.13 11.26
CA THR A 67 -9.19 10.65 11.53
C THR A 67 -9.35 12.06 10.99
N GLU A 68 -10.59 12.49 10.74
CA GLU A 68 -10.86 13.87 10.33
C GLU A 68 -10.37 14.91 11.37
N ALA A 69 -10.37 14.57 12.65
CA ALA A 69 -9.85 15.46 13.69
C ALA A 69 -8.34 15.63 13.58
N GLU A 70 -7.60 14.54 13.35
CA GLU A 70 -6.15 14.59 13.11
C GLU A 70 -5.83 15.28 11.80
N GLN A 71 -6.63 15.04 10.75
CA GLN A 71 -6.50 15.69 9.45
C GLN A 71 -6.60 17.22 9.61
N ARG A 72 -7.63 17.70 10.32
CA ARG A 72 -7.80 19.15 10.59
C ARG A 72 -6.65 19.72 11.43
N ALA A 73 -6.18 18.97 12.44
CA ALA A 73 -5.08 19.41 13.30
C ALA A 73 -3.73 19.47 12.55
N ALA A 74 -3.55 18.61 11.55
CA ALA A 74 -2.35 18.53 10.74
C ALA A 74 -2.40 19.43 9.48
N ASP A 75 -3.50 20.18 9.27
CA ASP A 75 -3.76 20.96 8.06
C ASP A 75 -3.55 20.14 6.78
N SER A 76 -4.10 18.93 6.77
CA SER A 76 -3.97 17.97 5.67
C SER A 76 -5.24 17.95 4.82
N ASP A 77 -5.08 17.80 3.51
CA ASP A 77 -6.20 17.64 2.57
C ASP A 77 -6.86 16.25 2.68
N GLN A 78 -6.16 15.25 3.20
CA GLN A 78 -6.59 13.86 3.21
C GLN A 78 -6.15 13.13 4.48
N THR A 79 -6.95 12.14 4.89
CA THR A 79 -6.53 11.08 5.82
C THR A 79 -5.74 9.99 5.09
N MET A 80 -5.16 9.06 5.84
CA MET A 80 -4.56 7.84 5.25
C MET A 80 -5.60 7.01 4.48
N PHE A 81 -6.84 6.93 4.97
CA PHE A 81 -7.92 6.20 4.31
C PHE A 81 -8.30 6.85 2.98
N ASP A 82 -8.46 8.18 2.95
CA ASP A 82 -8.77 8.91 1.71
C ASP A 82 -7.66 8.69 0.67
N SER A 83 -6.39 8.76 1.09
CA SER A 83 -5.27 8.48 0.20
C SER A 83 -5.30 7.05 -0.34
N ALA A 84 -5.58 6.06 0.50
CA ALA A 84 -5.66 4.67 0.07
C ALA A 84 -6.84 4.41 -0.86
N MET A 85 -8.00 5.01 -0.59
CA MET A 85 -9.16 4.94 -1.50
C MET A 85 -8.89 5.61 -2.83
N ASN A 86 -8.25 6.77 -2.85
CA ASN A 86 -7.90 7.47 -4.10
C ASN A 86 -6.87 6.72 -4.96
N LEU A 87 -5.89 6.07 -4.34
CA LEU A 87 -4.73 5.51 -5.04
C LEU A 87 -4.84 4.00 -5.33
N LEU A 88 -5.67 3.28 -4.60
CA LEU A 88 -5.93 1.85 -4.78
C LEU A 88 -7.42 1.57 -5.01
N GLY A 89 -8.30 2.10 -4.17
CA GLY A 89 -9.74 1.87 -4.26
C GLY A 89 -10.36 2.38 -5.56
N ALA A 90 -10.00 3.60 -5.98
CA ALA A 90 -10.54 4.23 -7.19
C ALA A 90 -10.18 3.45 -8.48
N PRO A 91 -8.90 3.06 -8.74
CA PRO A 91 -8.57 2.18 -9.84
C PRO A 91 -9.30 0.83 -9.81
N TRP A 92 -9.49 0.28 -8.62
CA TRP A 92 -10.22 -0.98 -8.45
C TRP A 92 -11.72 -0.81 -8.78
N ASN A 93 -12.37 0.22 -8.22
CA ASN A 93 -13.77 0.54 -8.53
C ASN A 93 -13.99 0.80 -10.02
N MET A 94 -13.09 1.57 -10.64
CA MET A 94 -13.19 1.88 -12.06
C MET A 94 -13.01 0.62 -12.93
N ALA A 95 -12.05 -0.24 -12.62
CA ALA A 95 -11.86 -1.51 -13.34
C ALA A 95 -13.10 -2.42 -13.20
N ARG A 96 -13.69 -2.52 -12.01
CA ARG A 96 -14.93 -3.29 -11.77
C ARG A 96 -16.11 -2.73 -12.56
N ALA A 97 -16.25 -1.41 -12.60
CA ALA A 97 -17.33 -0.76 -13.35
C ALA A 97 -17.17 -0.93 -14.86
N ALA A 98 -15.93 -0.81 -15.37
CA ALA A 98 -15.66 -0.82 -16.82
C ALA A 98 -15.60 -2.23 -17.42
N ALA A 99 -15.02 -3.21 -16.71
CA ALA A 99 -14.77 -4.55 -17.25
C ALA A 99 -15.99 -5.24 -17.91
N PRO A 100 -17.22 -5.15 -17.36
CA PRO A 100 -18.41 -5.73 -18.00
C PRO A 100 -18.79 -5.08 -19.32
N HIS A 101 -18.27 -3.90 -19.62
CA HIS A 101 -18.54 -3.09 -20.81
C HIS A 101 -17.35 -2.98 -21.76
N MET A 102 -16.26 -3.68 -21.44
CA MET A 102 -15.07 -3.66 -22.29
C MET A 102 -15.15 -4.68 -23.42
N SER A 103 -14.57 -4.31 -24.58
CA SER A 103 -14.41 -5.21 -25.71
C SER A 103 -13.46 -6.36 -25.37
N ALA A 104 -13.68 -7.53 -25.97
CA ALA A 104 -12.70 -8.62 -25.92
C ALA A 104 -11.37 -8.16 -26.55
N GLY A 105 -10.27 -8.41 -25.86
CA GLY A 105 -8.94 -7.91 -26.26
C GLY A 105 -8.64 -6.47 -25.80
N GLY A 106 -9.53 -5.84 -25.03
CA GLY A 106 -9.32 -4.50 -24.48
C GLY A 106 -8.08 -4.39 -23.57
N SER A 107 -7.71 -3.17 -23.21
CA SER A 107 -6.53 -2.87 -22.41
C SER A 107 -6.86 -1.99 -21.20
N ILE A 108 -6.45 -2.39 -20.00
CA ILE A 108 -6.48 -1.56 -18.80
C ILE A 108 -5.04 -1.15 -18.45
N ILE A 109 -4.81 0.14 -18.29
CA ILE A 109 -3.51 0.70 -17.92
C ILE A 109 -3.64 1.39 -16.56
N ASN A 110 -2.95 0.87 -15.55
CA ASN A 110 -2.85 1.51 -14.25
C ASN A 110 -1.59 2.38 -14.20
N VAL A 111 -1.73 3.65 -13.85
CA VAL A 111 -0.58 4.54 -13.64
C VAL A 111 -0.20 4.52 -12.17
N SER A 112 0.89 3.83 -11.88
CA SER A 112 1.49 3.72 -10.55
C SER A 112 2.64 4.72 -10.41
N THR A 113 3.76 4.29 -9.87
CA THR A 113 4.97 5.11 -9.71
C THR A 113 6.17 4.21 -9.44
N ILE A 114 7.36 4.63 -9.88
CA ILE A 114 8.61 3.96 -9.51
C ILE A 114 8.82 4.00 -7.98
N PHE A 115 8.29 5.01 -7.30
CA PHE A 115 8.39 5.17 -5.86
C PHE A 115 7.70 4.06 -5.08
N SER A 116 6.75 3.34 -5.66
CA SER A 116 6.15 2.16 -5.04
C SER A 116 7.13 0.98 -4.85
N ARG A 117 8.28 1.01 -5.52
CA ARG A 117 9.35 0.01 -5.42
C ARG A 117 10.48 0.42 -4.47
N THR A 118 10.44 1.64 -3.96
CA THR A 118 11.46 2.20 -3.09
C THR A 118 10.80 2.78 -1.85
N HIS A 119 11.60 3.35 -0.97
CA HIS A 119 11.12 4.08 0.17
C HIS A 119 11.55 5.55 0.04
N TYR A 120 10.69 6.44 0.49
CA TYR A 120 11.00 7.86 0.55
C TYR A 120 10.42 8.45 1.82
N TYR A 121 11.17 9.33 2.43
CA TYR A 121 10.82 9.99 3.67
C TYR A 121 9.49 10.73 3.54
N GLY A 122 8.58 10.55 4.50
CA GLY A 122 7.28 11.21 4.50
C GLY A 122 6.32 10.76 3.38
N ARG A 123 6.54 9.60 2.74
CA ARG A 123 5.75 9.14 1.59
C ARG A 123 4.96 7.86 1.80
N ILE A 124 4.95 7.30 3.00
CA ILE A 124 4.20 6.07 3.33
C ILE A 124 2.74 6.16 2.87
N PRO A 125 1.98 7.26 3.09
CA PRO A 125 0.59 7.34 2.65
C PRO A 125 0.38 7.26 1.14
N TYR A 126 1.41 7.51 0.36
CA TYR A 126 1.40 7.41 -1.09
C TYR A 126 1.93 6.08 -1.60
N VAL A 127 3.07 5.61 -1.08
CA VAL A 127 3.73 4.42 -1.62
C VAL A 127 3.04 3.12 -1.24
N VAL A 128 2.42 3.05 -0.05
CA VAL A 128 1.71 1.86 0.42
C VAL A 128 0.54 1.50 -0.50
N PRO A 129 -0.46 2.39 -0.76
CA PRO A 129 -1.55 2.06 -1.67
C PRO A 129 -1.09 1.90 -3.12
N LYS A 130 -0.07 2.62 -3.59
CA LYS A 130 0.48 2.41 -4.95
C LYS A 130 1.18 1.05 -5.08
N SER A 131 1.78 0.52 -4.02
CA SER A 131 2.29 -0.85 -4.01
C SER A 131 1.15 -1.87 -4.09
N GLY A 132 0.05 -1.64 -3.38
CA GLY A 132 -1.18 -2.42 -3.52
C GLY A 132 -1.74 -2.39 -4.95
N LEU A 133 -1.73 -1.22 -5.60
CA LEU A 133 -2.15 -1.06 -7.00
C LEU A 133 -1.30 -1.91 -7.96
N ASN A 134 -0.01 -2.07 -7.71
CA ASN A 134 0.85 -2.91 -8.54
C ASN A 134 0.41 -4.38 -8.50
N ALA A 135 0.06 -4.87 -7.32
CA ALA A 135 -0.44 -6.23 -7.14
C ALA A 135 -1.87 -6.38 -7.70
N LEU A 136 -2.74 -5.38 -7.48
CA LEU A 136 -4.08 -5.33 -8.08
C LEU A 136 -4.01 -5.47 -9.61
N GLY A 137 -3.09 -4.74 -10.27
CA GLY A 137 -2.90 -4.82 -11.72
C GLY A 137 -2.57 -6.23 -12.20
N LYS A 138 -1.70 -6.95 -11.48
CA LYS A 138 -1.39 -8.37 -11.78
C LYS A 138 -2.58 -9.28 -11.55
N GLY A 139 -3.32 -9.07 -10.46
CA GLY A 139 -4.52 -9.84 -10.16
C GLY A 139 -5.60 -9.68 -11.22
N LEU A 140 -5.89 -8.44 -11.60
CA LEU A 140 -6.86 -8.14 -12.67
C LEU A 140 -6.42 -8.72 -14.02
N ALA A 141 -5.11 -8.72 -14.32
CA ALA A 141 -4.59 -9.33 -15.55
C ALA A 141 -4.90 -10.83 -15.63
N LEU A 142 -4.82 -11.54 -14.50
CA LEU A 142 -5.17 -12.97 -14.44
C LEU A 142 -6.69 -13.17 -14.57
N GLU A 143 -7.49 -12.47 -13.76
CA GLU A 143 -8.94 -12.66 -13.76
C GLU A 143 -9.61 -12.23 -15.08
N LEU A 144 -9.25 -11.07 -15.62
CA LEU A 144 -9.86 -10.52 -16.83
C LEU A 144 -9.27 -11.12 -18.11
N GLY A 145 -7.98 -11.51 -18.06
CA GLY A 145 -7.33 -12.16 -19.19
C GLY A 145 -7.96 -13.52 -19.49
N GLU A 146 -8.19 -14.35 -18.49
CA GLU A 146 -8.82 -15.65 -18.65
C GLU A 146 -10.28 -15.55 -19.09
N LYS A 147 -11.05 -14.65 -18.48
CA LYS A 147 -12.50 -14.56 -18.68
C LYS A 147 -12.91 -13.79 -19.94
N GLN A 148 -12.16 -12.75 -20.29
CA GLN A 148 -12.57 -11.75 -21.29
C GLN A 148 -11.47 -11.40 -22.29
N GLY A 149 -10.26 -11.93 -22.14
CA GLY A 149 -9.12 -11.58 -23.00
C GLY A 149 -8.61 -10.15 -22.81
N ILE A 150 -9.01 -9.46 -21.73
CA ILE A 150 -8.58 -8.10 -21.43
C ILE A 150 -7.17 -8.12 -20.85
N ARG A 151 -6.28 -7.31 -21.40
CA ARG A 151 -4.91 -7.12 -20.89
C ARG A 151 -4.91 -6.06 -19.79
N VAL A 152 -4.14 -6.26 -18.74
CA VAL A 152 -3.95 -5.25 -17.68
C VAL A 152 -2.47 -5.06 -17.43
N ASN A 153 -1.97 -3.83 -17.58
CA ASN A 153 -0.57 -3.51 -17.33
C ASN A 153 -0.47 -2.28 -16.42
N THR A 154 0.67 -2.14 -15.76
CA THR A 154 0.92 -1.02 -14.86
C THR A 154 2.14 -0.24 -15.34
N LEU A 155 1.94 1.06 -15.56
CA LEU A 155 3.01 1.98 -15.92
C LEU A 155 3.60 2.62 -14.67
N PHE A 156 4.92 2.72 -14.62
CA PHE A 156 5.68 3.31 -13.52
C PHE A 156 6.43 4.55 -13.98
N PRO A 157 5.82 5.73 -13.90
CA PRO A 157 6.55 6.97 -14.11
C PRO A 157 7.63 7.17 -13.03
N GLY A 158 8.75 7.76 -13.44
CA GLY A 158 9.69 8.40 -12.54
C GLY A 158 9.16 9.75 -12.03
N PRO A 159 10.01 10.55 -11.42
CA PRO A 159 9.72 11.98 -11.21
C PRO A 159 9.46 12.63 -12.57
N ILE A 160 8.29 13.24 -12.73
CA ILE A 160 7.92 13.94 -13.96
C ILE A 160 8.18 15.43 -13.76
N GLU A 161 8.85 16.06 -14.69
CA GLU A 161 9.14 17.50 -14.65
C GLU A 161 7.82 18.29 -14.53
N SER A 162 7.62 18.91 -13.38
CA SER A 162 6.43 19.70 -13.06
C SER A 162 6.60 20.47 -11.75
N GLU A 163 5.89 21.56 -11.57
CA GLU A 163 5.81 22.28 -10.30
C GLU A 163 5.40 21.37 -9.12
N ARG A 164 4.57 20.36 -9.42
CA ARG A 164 4.13 19.38 -8.43
C ARG A 164 5.30 18.58 -7.85
N ILE A 165 6.23 18.10 -8.69
CA ILE A 165 7.36 17.30 -8.19
C ILE A 165 8.33 18.17 -7.37
N GLU A 166 8.52 19.42 -7.78
CA GLU A 166 9.34 20.37 -7.02
C GLU A 166 8.77 20.61 -5.62
N SER A 167 7.44 20.81 -5.51
CA SER A 167 6.76 20.97 -4.21
C SER A 167 6.85 19.70 -3.34
N VAL A 168 6.85 18.52 -3.96
CA VAL A 168 7.02 17.24 -3.25
C VAL A 168 8.44 17.14 -2.70
N PHE A 169 9.46 17.45 -3.50
CA PHE A 169 10.85 17.39 -3.07
C PHE A 169 11.17 18.43 -1.99
N ALA A 170 10.67 19.67 -2.15
CA ALA A 170 10.82 20.70 -1.13
C ALA A 170 10.25 20.24 0.23
N ARG A 171 9.07 19.62 0.22
CA ARG A 171 8.48 19.10 1.47
C ARG A 171 9.28 17.92 2.03
N MET A 172 9.86 17.09 1.19
CA MET A 172 10.74 16.00 1.65
C MET A 172 12.01 16.57 2.30
N ASP A 173 12.63 17.58 1.70
CA ASP A 173 13.79 18.26 2.28
C ASP A 173 13.47 18.84 3.67
N GLU A 174 12.32 19.49 3.82
CA GLU A 174 11.85 20.02 5.11
C GLU A 174 11.68 18.90 6.16
N LEU A 175 10.99 17.81 5.81
CA LEU A 175 10.75 16.70 6.73
C LEU A 175 12.04 15.99 7.16
N GLN A 176 13.03 15.94 6.27
CA GLN A 176 14.34 15.35 6.55
C GLN A 176 15.31 16.32 7.24
N GLY A 177 14.99 17.63 7.25
CA GLY A 177 15.88 18.66 7.77
C GLY A 177 17.16 18.82 6.95
N VAL A 178 17.10 18.57 5.63
CA VAL A 178 18.22 18.74 4.71
C VAL A 178 18.11 20.04 3.94
N GLU A 179 19.23 20.44 3.28
CA GLU A 179 19.24 21.67 2.48
C GLU A 179 18.24 21.63 1.32
N PRO A 180 17.53 22.72 1.03
CA PRO A 180 16.59 22.81 -0.08
C PRO A 180 17.21 22.36 -1.42
N GLY A 181 16.52 21.50 -2.15
CA GLY A 181 16.95 20.94 -3.43
C GLY A 181 17.79 19.67 -3.33
N SER A 182 18.09 19.18 -2.11
CA SER A 182 18.86 17.96 -1.88
C SER A 182 18.17 16.74 -2.46
N THR A 183 16.87 16.55 -2.17
CA THR A 183 16.08 15.43 -2.70
C THR A 183 16.03 15.46 -4.23
N GLY A 184 15.74 16.62 -4.82
CA GLY A 184 15.69 16.76 -6.27
C GLY A 184 17.03 16.45 -6.95
N LYS A 185 18.15 16.81 -6.31
CA LYS A 185 19.49 16.46 -6.79
C LYS A 185 19.74 14.96 -6.70
N GLU A 186 19.42 14.33 -5.57
CA GLU A 186 19.57 12.89 -5.38
C GLU A 186 18.83 12.11 -6.48
N PHE A 187 17.59 12.47 -6.78
CA PHE A 187 16.82 11.82 -7.84
C PHE A 187 17.42 12.02 -9.23
N ARG A 188 17.94 13.21 -9.55
CA ARG A 188 18.65 13.44 -10.82
C ARG A 188 19.89 12.57 -10.93
N ASP A 189 20.65 12.41 -9.86
CA ASP A 189 21.87 11.61 -9.84
C ASP A 189 21.59 10.10 -10.06
N LEU A 190 20.35 9.64 -9.84
CA LEU A 190 19.91 8.26 -10.12
C LEU A 190 19.53 8.03 -11.59
N MET A 191 19.39 9.08 -12.40
CA MET A 191 18.97 8.97 -13.80
C MET A 191 20.16 8.73 -14.72
N ILE A 192 19.94 8.02 -15.81
CA ILE A 192 20.90 7.99 -16.90
C ILE A 192 20.83 9.30 -17.69
N THR A 193 21.99 9.71 -18.20
CA THR A 193 22.07 10.86 -19.08
C THR A 193 21.41 10.56 -20.43
N THR A 194 20.62 11.49 -20.92
CA THR A 194 20.10 11.49 -22.28
C THR A 194 20.95 12.41 -23.16
N ARG A 195 21.04 12.10 -24.47
CA ARG A 195 21.70 12.99 -25.43
C ARG A 195 20.82 14.18 -25.74
N THR A 196 21.37 15.37 -25.59
CA THR A 196 20.73 16.60 -26.04
C THR A 196 20.88 16.76 -27.56
N SER A 197 20.08 17.63 -28.17
CA SER A 197 20.07 17.88 -29.60
C SER A 197 21.40 18.41 -30.13
N ASP A 198 22.21 19.02 -29.28
CA ASP A 198 23.59 19.51 -29.57
C ASP A 198 24.68 18.46 -29.35
N GLY A 199 24.27 17.22 -28.96
CA GLY A 199 25.18 16.10 -28.74
C GLY A 199 25.78 16.03 -27.33
N GLY A 200 25.38 16.90 -26.42
CA GLY A 200 25.72 16.85 -25.00
C GLY A 200 25.04 15.70 -24.27
N LEU A 201 25.28 15.59 -22.97
CA LEU A 201 24.60 14.67 -22.05
C LEU A 201 23.92 15.50 -20.98
N GLU A 202 22.65 15.21 -20.74
CA GLU A 202 21.83 15.87 -19.74
C GLU A 202 21.08 14.86 -18.88
N TYR A 203 20.99 15.14 -17.57
CA TYR A 203 20.11 14.43 -16.65
C TYR A 203 18.72 15.06 -16.74
N LYS A 204 17.76 14.32 -17.25
CA LYS A 204 16.43 14.87 -17.49
C LYS A 204 15.34 13.96 -16.90
N TYR A 205 14.43 14.57 -16.17
CA TYR A 205 13.20 13.90 -15.80
C TYR A 205 12.37 13.50 -17.04
N PRO A 206 11.63 12.37 -16.99
CA PRO A 206 10.63 12.11 -18.01
C PRO A 206 9.61 13.25 -18.03
N THR A 207 9.15 13.55 -19.22
CA THR A 207 8.11 14.54 -19.46
C THR A 207 6.71 13.90 -19.41
N PRO A 208 5.63 14.68 -19.27
CA PRO A 208 4.26 14.16 -19.43
C PRO A 208 4.07 13.43 -20.78
N THR A 209 4.71 13.90 -21.86
CA THR A 209 4.63 13.26 -23.19
C THR A 209 5.28 11.88 -23.21
N ASP A 210 6.39 11.67 -22.47
CA ASP A 210 7.02 10.35 -22.38
C ASP A 210 6.08 9.34 -21.72
N VAL A 211 5.40 9.78 -20.66
CA VAL A 211 4.42 8.95 -19.94
C VAL A 211 3.20 8.65 -20.84
N ALA A 212 2.66 9.67 -21.54
CA ALA A 212 1.56 9.52 -22.47
C ALA A 212 1.91 8.55 -23.60
N SER A 213 3.12 8.62 -24.16
CA SER A 213 3.61 7.69 -25.19
C SER A 213 3.62 6.24 -24.68
N GLY A 214 4.04 6.00 -23.44
CA GLY A 214 3.97 4.68 -22.81
C GLY A 214 2.54 4.17 -22.64
N ILE A 215 1.60 5.05 -22.28
CA ILE A 215 0.17 4.72 -22.18
C ILE A 215 -0.41 4.37 -23.55
N VAL A 216 -0.15 5.18 -24.58
CA VAL A 216 -0.63 4.94 -25.95
C VAL A 216 -0.10 3.60 -26.47
N TRP A 217 1.18 3.29 -26.26
CA TRP A 217 1.75 2.00 -26.65
C TRP A 217 1.07 0.83 -25.94
N LEU A 218 0.82 0.93 -24.61
CA LEU A 218 0.12 -0.11 -23.86
C LEU A 218 -1.35 -0.25 -24.26
N ALA A 219 -1.97 0.81 -24.78
CA ALA A 219 -3.33 0.78 -25.32
C ALA A 219 -3.40 0.11 -26.69
N SER A 220 -2.32 0.11 -27.46
CA SER A 220 -2.27 -0.38 -28.86
C SER A 220 -2.05 -1.90 -28.94
N ASP A 221 -2.27 -2.45 -30.14
CA ASP A 221 -2.02 -3.85 -30.48
C ASP A 221 -0.53 -4.21 -30.47
N GLU A 222 0.37 -3.22 -30.55
CA GLU A 222 1.81 -3.42 -30.51
C GLU A 222 2.28 -4.03 -29.16
N SER A 223 1.48 -3.84 -28.10
CA SER A 223 1.70 -4.44 -26.78
C SER A 223 0.82 -5.66 -26.49
N SER A 224 0.21 -6.26 -27.51
CA SER A 224 -0.75 -7.38 -27.37
C SER A 224 -0.22 -8.61 -26.62
N ALA A 225 1.09 -8.82 -26.63
CA ALA A 225 1.75 -9.90 -25.90
C ALA A 225 1.97 -9.61 -24.40
N LEU A 226 1.62 -8.39 -23.92
CA LEU A 226 1.89 -7.96 -22.55
C LEU A 226 0.59 -7.91 -21.72
N SER A 227 0.56 -8.67 -20.64
CA SER A 227 -0.48 -8.58 -19.59
C SER A 227 0.13 -8.93 -18.24
N GLY A 228 -0.21 -8.18 -17.20
CA GLY A 228 0.36 -8.31 -15.86
C GLY A 228 1.76 -7.72 -15.69
N HIS A 229 2.24 -6.94 -16.66
CA HIS A 229 3.58 -6.37 -16.66
C HIS A 229 3.64 -4.98 -16.03
N HIS A 230 4.85 -4.66 -15.55
CA HIS A 230 5.22 -3.34 -15.03
C HIS A 230 6.20 -2.68 -16.00
N ILE A 231 5.80 -1.55 -16.57
CA ILE A 231 6.58 -0.81 -17.56
C ILE A 231 7.07 0.49 -16.95
N GLU A 232 8.37 0.69 -16.94
CA GLU A 232 9.00 1.88 -16.36
C GLU A 232 9.21 2.97 -17.41
N VAL A 233 8.82 4.20 -17.07
CA VAL A 233 9.06 5.42 -17.83
C VAL A 233 9.81 6.38 -16.91
N THR A 234 11.12 6.20 -16.79
CA THR A 234 11.93 6.77 -15.71
C THR A 234 13.20 7.46 -16.19
N ASN A 235 13.45 7.54 -17.51
CA ASN A 235 14.76 7.92 -18.06
C ASN A 235 15.92 7.12 -17.43
N GLY A 236 15.70 5.80 -17.28
CA GLY A 236 16.69 4.90 -16.73
C GLY A 236 17.08 5.19 -15.29
N MET A 237 16.20 5.88 -14.54
CA MET A 237 16.38 6.03 -13.11
C MET A 237 16.64 4.67 -12.48
N GLN A 238 17.87 4.45 -12.09
CA GLN A 238 18.26 3.26 -11.37
C GLN A 238 17.82 3.43 -9.94
N VAL A 239 16.64 2.91 -9.64
CA VAL A 239 16.33 2.61 -8.25
C VAL A 239 17.42 1.65 -7.80
N PRO A 240 18.26 2.00 -6.80
CA PRO A 240 19.22 1.06 -6.26
C PRO A 240 18.48 -0.24 -6.04
N ALA A 241 18.97 -1.32 -6.64
CA ALA A 241 18.43 -2.64 -6.34
C ALA A 241 18.51 -2.71 -4.82
N GLN A 242 17.37 -2.44 -4.17
CA GLN A 242 17.31 -2.62 -2.74
C GLN A 242 17.82 -4.02 -2.58
N SER A 243 18.95 -4.14 -1.88
CA SER A 243 19.42 -5.43 -1.46
C SER A 243 18.12 -6.12 -1.10
N ARG A 244 17.72 -7.13 -1.92
CA ARG A 244 16.57 -7.98 -1.60
C ARG A 244 16.70 -8.09 -0.13
N SER A 245 15.72 -7.55 0.62
CA SER A 245 15.74 -7.62 2.07
C SER A 245 16.31 -8.97 2.30
N GLN A 246 17.54 -9.05 2.81
CA GLN A 246 18.19 -10.34 2.81
C GLN A 246 17.08 -11.19 3.37
N LEU A 247 16.54 -12.09 2.54
CA LEU A 247 15.84 -13.21 3.09
C LEU A 247 16.89 -13.69 4.05
N VAL A 248 16.79 -13.22 5.30
CA VAL A 248 17.65 -13.68 6.32
C VAL A 248 17.37 -15.13 6.24
N SER A 249 18.30 -15.87 5.64
CA SER A 249 18.32 -17.29 5.84
C SER A 249 18.21 -17.36 7.33
N TRP A 250 17.05 -17.76 7.82
CA TRP A 250 16.82 -17.99 9.23
C TRP A 250 18.10 -18.63 9.69
N PRO A 251 18.94 -17.97 10.52
CA PRO A 251 20.11 -18.66 11.00
C PRO A 251 19.56 -20.01 11.47
N ASP A 252 20.22 -21.12 11.18
CA ASP A 252 19.84 -22.47 11.62
C ASP A 252 19.66 -22.58 13.15
N LYS A 253 19.71 -21.46 13.84
CA LYS A 253 19.18 -21.24 15.18
C LYS A 253 17.66 -21.35 15.07
N ARG A 254 17.18 -22.58 15.21
CA ARG A 254 15.79 -22.81 15.59
C ARG A 254 15.43 -21.79 16.66
N LEU A 255 14.29 -21.12 16.51
CA LEU A 255 13.69 -20.29 17.56
C LEU A 255 13.25 -21.25 18.69
N GLU A 256 14.20 -21.96 19.28
CA GLU A 256 13.94 -23.01 20.27
C GLU A 256 13.87 -22.44 21.70
N ASP A 257 14.39 -21.24 21.90
CA ASP A 257 14.41 -20.62 23.22
C ASP A 257 14.08 -19.12 23.13
N LEU A 258 12.82 -18.81 23.43
CA LEU A 258 12.32 -17.44 23.61
C LEU A 258 12.21 -17.07 25.10
N SER A 259 12.95 -17.78 25.96
CA SER A 259 12.89 -17.58 27.43
C SER A 259 13.16 -16.13 27.82
N GLY A 260 12.18 -15.54 28.51
CA GLY A 260 12.25 -14.15 28.96
C GLY A 260 11.84 -13.11 27.93
N GLN A 261 11.58 -13.49 26.65
CA GLN A 261 11.07 -12.58 25.65
C GLN A 261 9.57 -12.34 25.82
N VAL A 262 9.11 -11.18 25.39
CA VAL A 262 7.71 -10.76 25.42
C VAL A 262 7.24 -10.51 24.00
N VAL A 263 6.15 -11.18 23.60
CA VAL A 263 5.61 -11.12 22.26
C VAL A 263 4.16 -10.60 22.29
N LEU A 264 3.89 -9.56 21.51
CA LEU A 264 2.55 -9.11 21.18
C LEU A 264 2.07 -9.80 19.90
N ILE A 265 0.93 -10.47 19.98
CA ILE A 265 0.27 -11.04 18.80
C ILE A 265 -1.02 -10.24 18.55
N LEU A 266 -1.11 -9.56 17.43
CA LEU A 266 -2.36 -8.98 16.96
C LEU A 266 -3.07 -10.01 16.08
N GLY A 267 -4.10 -10.64 16.64
CA GLY A 267 -4.92 -11.65 15.98
C GLY A 267 -5.94 -11.03 15.02
N GLY A 268 -6.20 -11.75 13.93
CA GLY A 268 -7.33 -11.48 13.04
C GLY A 268 -8.66 -12.01 13.58
N ASP A 269 -9.63 -12.22 12.70
CA ASP A 269 -10.95 -12.75 13.05
C ASP A 269 -10.89 -14.21 13.51
N ASP A 270 -9.88 -14.97 13.07
CA ASP A 270 -9.64 -16.35 13.54
C ASP A 270 -8.89 -16.40 14.86
N TYR A 271 -9.67 -16.41 15.94
CA TYR A 271 -9.07 -16.56 17.28
C TYR A 271 -8.41 -17.92 17.50
N GLN A 272 -8.78 -18.97 16.78
CA GLN A 272 -8.19 -20.31 16.93
C GLN A 272 -6.76 -20.34 16.39
N GLU A 273 -6.56 -19.72 15.23
CA GLU A 273 -5.23 -19.52 14.66
C GLU A 273 -4.35 -18.69 15.60
N ALA A 274 -4.86 -17.55 16.06
CA ALA A 274 -4.12 -16.66 16.95
C ALA A 274 -3.74 -17.33 18.28
N VAL A 275 -4.64 -18.09 18.88
CA VAL A 275 -4.34 -18.89 20.08
C VAL A 275 -3.30 -19.97 19.81
N THR A 276 -3.33 -20.59 18.63
CA THR A 276 -2.34 -21.60 18.23
C THR A 276 -0.95 -20.98 18.06
N PHE A 277 -0.87 -19.77 17.49
CA PHE A 277 0.38 -19.00 17.44
C PHE A 277 0.89 -18.67 18.84
N ALA A 278 0.01 -18.19 19.73
CA ALA A 278 0.37 -17.88 21.11
C ALA A 278 0.90 -19.12 21.84
N GLU A 279 0.23 -20.26 21.72
CA GLU A 279 0.65 -21.53 22.32
C GLU A 279 2.07 -21.94 21.89
N ARG A 280 2.40 -21.81 20.60
CA ARG A 280 3.74 -22.10 20.08
C ARG A 280 4.81 -21.18 20.66
N GLN A 281 4.52 -19.87 20.80
CA GLN A 281 5.47 -18.93 21.39
C GLN A 281 5.71 -19.26 22.87
N ILE A 282 4.66 -19.63 23.61
CA ILE A 282 4.76 -20.03 25.02
C ILE A 282 5.56 -21.33 25.16
N GLN A 283 5.34 -22.31 24.30
CA GLN A 283 6.12 -23.56 24.27
C GLN A 283 7.62 -23.30 24.04
N SER A 284 7.95 -22.21 23.35
CA SER A 284 9.33 -21.76 23.18
C SER A 284 9.83 -20.85 24.31
N GLY A 285 9.05 -20.64 25.38
CA GLY A 285 9.46 -19.90 26.57
C GLY A 285 9.08 -18.43 26.60
N ALA A 286 8.37 -17.91 25.59
CA ALA A 286 7.95 -16.52 25.58
C ALA A 286 6.77 -16.24 26.52
N ARG A 287 6.68 -15.01 26.99
CA ARG A 287 5.45 -14.45 27.59
C ARG A 287 4.66 -13.74 26.50
N VAL A 288 3.35 -13.93 26.45
CA VAL A 288 2.52 -13.49 25.32
C VAL A 288 1.41 -12.57 25.76
N MET A 289 1.24 -11.44 25.06
CA MET A 289 -0.02 -10.70 24.98
C MET A 289 -0.69 -11.01 23.64
N LEU A 290 -1.96 -11.40 23.71
CA LEU A 290 -2.77 -11.66 22.55
C LEU A 290 -3.88 -10.58 22.46
N ALA A 291 -3.92 -9.83 21.36
CA ALA A 291 -4.84 -8.73 21.18
C ALA A 291 -5.74 -8.96 19.95
N PHE A 292 -6.99 -8.51 20.03
CA PHE A 292 -7.96 -8.60 18.94
C PHE A 292 -8.73 -7.30 18.76
N ARG A 293 -9.11 -7.02 17.53
CA ARG A 293 -9.91 -5.86 17.16
C ARG A 293 -11.37 -5.98 17.66
N ASN A 294 -11.90 -7.19 17.75
CA ASN A 294 -13.27 -7.43 18.13
C ASN A 294 -13.37 -7.96 19.57
N LEU A 295 -14.18 -7.32 20.42
CA LEU A 295 -14.40 -7.73 21.81
C LEU A 295 -15.00 -9.14 21.93
N ASN A 296 -15.86 -9.56 21.00
CA ASN A 296 -16.42 -10.91 21.00
C ASN A 296 -15.31 -11.95 20.77
N THR A 297 -14.38 -11.64 19.86
CA THR A 297 -13.20 -12.48 19.57
C THR A 297 -12.31 -12.62 20.80
N VAL A 298 -12.10 -11.54 21.57
CA VAL A 298 -11.41 -11.59 22.88
C VAL A 298 -12.09 -12.58 23.84
N GLY A 299 -13.43 -12.56 23.89
CA GLY A 299 -14.20 -13.48 24.75
C GLY A 299 -14.05 -14.94 24.33
N HIS A 300 -14.12 -15.24 23.03
CA HIS A 300 -13.92 -16.59 22.50
C HIS A 300 -12.49 -17.08 22.72
N ALA A 301 -11.49 -16.23 22.46
CA ALA A 301 -10.09 -16.55 22.68
C ALA A 301 -9.83 -16.89 24.18
N ARG A 302 -10.41 -16.13 25.11
CA ARG A 302 -10.30 -16.40 26.55
C ARG A 302 -10.79 -17.80 26.91
N SER A 303 -11.98 -18.18 26.39
CA SER A 303 -12.54 -19.51 26.64
C SER A 303 -11.66 -20.63 26.10
N LEU A 304 -11.05 -20.41 24.90
CA LEU A 304 -10.15 -21.38 24.29
C LEU A 304 -8.83 -21.50 25.05
N LEU A 305 -8.25 -20.36 25.48
CA LEU A 305 -7.04 -20.36 26.31
C LEU A 305 -7.24 -21.13 27.62
N GLN A 306 -8.34 -20.91 28.32
CA GLN A 306 -8.70 -21.68 29.52
C GLN A 306 -8.83 -23.18 29.23
N ALA A 307 -9.50 -23.54 28.12
CA ALA A 307 -9.64 -24.94 27.71
C ALA A 307 -8.29 -25.63 27.40
N ARG A 308 -7.29 -24.83 27.02
CA ARG A 308 -5.90 -25.32 26.74
C ARG A 308 -4.93 -25.13 27.92
N ASN A 309 -5.41 -24.68 29.08
CA ASN A 309 -4.59 -24.36 30.27
C ASN A 309 -3.48 -23.33 29.98
N LEU A 310 -3.81 -22.30 29.20
CA LEU A 310 -2.92 -21.18 28.85
C LEU A 310 -3.36 -19.90 29.57
N ASP A 311 -3.51 -19.99 30.90
CA ASP A 311 -4.07 -18.90 31.73
C ASP A 311 -3.14 -17.69 31.88
N ASP A 312 -1.84 -17.86 31.60
CA ASP A 312 -0.83 -16.81 31.69
C ASP A 312 -0.80 -15.86 30.47
N VAL A 313 -1.62 -16.12 29.44
CA VAL A 313 -1.73 -15.24 28.27
C VAL A 313 -2.51 -13.99 28.64
N GLN A 314 -1.85 -12.84 28.52
CA GLN A 314 -2.52 -11.55 28.69
C GLN A 314 -3.41 -11.25 27.47
N LEU A 315 -4.69 -10.98 27.67
CA LEU A 315 -5.62 -10.61 26.60
C LEU A 315 -5.87 -9.10 26.58
N SER A 316 -5.93 -8.52 25.37
CA SER A 316 -6.29 -7.13 25.16
C SER A 316 -7.27 -6.96 24.00
N HIS A 317 -8.07 -5.89 24.07
CA HIS A 317 -8.81 -5.36 22.93
C HIS A 317 -7.97 -4.28 22.28
N LEU A 318 -7.59 -4.48 21.02
CA LEU A 318 -6.79 -3.54 20.25
C LEU A 318 -7.40 -3.31 18.87
N ASP A 319 -8.00 -2.14 18.66
CA ASP A 319 -8.40 -1.67 17.33
C ASP A 319 -7.26 -0.84 16.73
N PRO A 320 -6.58 -1.32 15.70
CA PRO A 320 -5.44 -0.64 15.10
C PRO A 320 -5.79 0.73 14.49
N LEU A 321 -7.05 0.95 14.11
CA LEU A 321 -7.54 2.21 13.55
C LEU A 321 -7.83 3.27 14.63
N ARG A 322 -7.81 2.88 15.89
CA ARG A 322 -8.05 3.79 17.02
C ARG A 322 -6.81 3.94 17.88
N ARG A 323 -6.17 5.08 17.76
CA ARG A 323 -4.93 5.39 18.49
C ARG A 323 -5.04 5.10 19.98
N GLU A 324 -6.11 5.56 20.63
CA GLU A 324 -6.29 5.34 22.07
C GLU A 324 -6.45 3.85 22.43
N SER A 325 -6.87 3.02 21.47
CA SER A 325 -6.93 1.56 21.67
C SER A 325 -5.53 0.94 21.63
N VAL A 326 -4.70 1.38 20.70
CA VAL A 326 -3.28 0.95 20.64
C VAL A 326 -2.54 1.43 21.86
N ASP A 327 -2.68 2.72 22.22
CA ASP A 327 -2.01 3.32 23.39
C ASP A 327 -2.34 2.58 24.68
N ARG A 328 -3.60 2.23 24.91
CA ARG A 328 -4.01 1.44 26.09
C ARG A 328 -3.40 0.04 26.08
N SER A 329 -3.38 -0.64 24.96
CA SER A 329 -2.80 -1.98 24.88
C SER A 329 -1.29 -1.94 25.08
N MET A 330 -0.61 -0.94 24.54
CA MET A 330 0.83 -0.75 24.75
C MET A 330 1.15 -0.35 26.21
N GLN A 331 0.31 0.47 26.84
CA GLN A 331 0.46 0.78 28.26
C GLN A 331 0.26 -0.48 29.13
N LEU A 332 -0.77 -1.28 28.84
CA LEU A 332 -0.99 -2.55 29.52
C LEU A 332 0.20 -3.52 29.36
N MET A 333 0.80 -3.54 28.16
CA MET A 333 2.00 -4.30 27.87
C MET A 333 3.18 -3.83 28.74
N SER A 334 3.41 -2.52 28.81
CA SER A 334 4.46 -1.94 29.63
C SER A 334 4.26 -2.20 31.12
N ASP A 335 3.03 -2.01 31.62
CA ASP A 335 2.71 -2.22 33.04
C ASP A 335 2.85 -3.69 33.47
N HIS A 336 2.52 -4.63 32.60
CA HIS A 336 2.51 -6.06 32.92
C HIS A 336 3.87 -6.74 32.69
N PHE A 337 4.55 -6.37 31.60
CA PHE A 337 5.77 -7.06 31.18
C PHE A 337 7.05 -6.20 31.31
N GLY A 338 6.93 -4.88 31.22
CA GLY A 338 8.04 -3.93 31.26
C GLY A 338 8.94 -3.92 30.03
N ARG A 339 8.69 -4.80 29.07
CA ARG A 339 9.46 -4.91 27.79
C ARG A 339 8.60 -5.47 26.68
N LEU A 340 9.06 -5.30 25.45
CA LEU A 340 8.47 -5.90 24.26
C LEU A 340 9.61 -6.27 23.28
N ASP A 341 9.69 -7.54 22.90
CA ASP A 341 10.76 -8.07 22.06
C ASP A 341 10.28 -8.48 20.66
N GLY A 342 9.00 -8.75 20.51
CA GLY A 342 8.45 -9.14 19.22
C GLY A 342 6.99 -8.75 19.06
N VAL A 343 6.62 -8.44 17.80
CA VAL A 343 5.24 -8.20 17.37
C VAL A 343 4.92 -9.12 16.22
N ILE A 344 3.83 -9.87 16.34
CA ILE A 344 3.30 -10.72 15.28
C ILE A 344 1.96 -10.15 14.84
N LEU A 345 1.85 -9.78 13.57
CA LEU A 345 0.61 -9.31 12.98
C LEU A 345 0.03 -10.45 12.13
N LEU A 346 -1.14 -10.95 12.50
CA LEU A 346 -1.87 -11.97 11.74
C LEU A 346 -2.86 -11.30 10.78
N PRO A 347 -3.13 -11.89 9.60
CA PRO A 347 -4.11 -11.37 8.66
C PRO A 347 -5.50 -11.29 9.32
N GLN A 348 -6.30 -10.32 8.90
CA GLN A 348 -7.64 -10.15 9.49
C GLN A 348 -8.54 -11.33 9.15
N LYS A 349 -8.43 -11.90 7.94
CA LYS A 349 -9.18 -13.11 7.56
C LYS A 349 -8.27 -14.32 7.41
N PRO A 350 -8.69 -15.48 7.98
CA PRO A 350 -7.93 -16.71 7.85
C PRO A 350 -7.86 -17.12 6.37
N ASN A 351 -6.68 -17.58 5.97
CA ASN A 351 -6.41 -18.06 4.61
C ASN A 351 -6.64 -17.03 3.50
N GLY A 352 -6.87 -15.74 3.84
CA GLY A 352 -7.18 -14.71 2.85
C GLY A 352 -8.47 -14.97 2.06
N GLU A 353 -9.39 -15.76 2.62
CA GLU A 353 -10.68 -16.07 2.00
C GLU A 353 -11.65 -14.90 2.17
N TYR A 354 -11.70 -14.03 1.16
CA TYR A 354 -12.60 -12.87 1.16
C TYR A 354 -13.99 -13.21 0.62
N GLY A 355 -14.24 -14.44 0.13
CA GLY A 355 -15.52 -14.85 -0.44
C GLY A 355 -15.87 -14.17 -1.77
N TYR A 356 -14.96 -13.35 -2.30
CA TYR A 356 -15.10 -12.66 -3.57
C TYR A 356 -13.76 -12.55 -4.30
N SER A 357 -13.79 -12.43 -5.63
CA SER A 357 -12.62 -12.09 -6.45
C SER A 357 -12.50 -10.60 -6.64
N LEU A 358 -11.40 -10.13 -7.24
CA LEU A 358 -11.19 -8.71 -7.53
C LEU A 358 -12.33 -8.11 -8.37
N CYS A 359 -12.85 -8.89 -9.33
CA CYS A 359 -13.94 -8.45 -10.20
C CYS A 359 -15.34 -8.61 -9.59
N THR A 360 -15.52 -9.48 -8.60
CA THR A 360 -16.83 -9.76 -7.98
C THR A 360 -17.04 -9.07 -6.63
N ALA A 361 -16.00 -8.41 -6.11
CA ALA A 361 -16.11 -7.58 -4.91
C ALA A 361 -17.20 -6.52 -5.08
N ASN A 362 -18.05 -6.31 -4.06
CA ASN A 362 -18.98 -5.20 -4.06
C ASN A 362 -18.30 -3.91 -3.53
N ASP A 363 -19.05 -2.81 -3.46
CA ASP A 363 -18.49 -1.50 -3.09
C ASP A 363 -18.00 -1.47 -1.64
N GLU A 364 -18.77 -2.12 -0.74
CA GLU A 364 -18.40 -2.23 0.67
C GLU A 364 -17.19 -3.14 0.87
N ASP A 365 -17.07 -4.21 0.08
CA ASP A 365 -15.93 -5.12 0.11
C ASP A 365 -14.62 -4.39 -0.20
N VAL A 366 -14.62 -3.53 -1.23
CA VAL A 366 -13.43 -2.74 -1.60
C VAL A 366 -13.04 -1.77 -0.50
N ALA A 367 -14.01 -1.01 0.03
CA ALA A 367 -13.75 -0.05 1.09
C ALA A 367 -13.27 -0.73 2.39
N ASN A 368 -13.91 -1.83 2.77
CA ASN A 368 -13.52 -2.62 3.94
C ASN A 368 -12.13 -3.22 3.78
N PHE A 369 -11.83 -3.79 2.60
CA PHE A 369 -10.50 -4.33 2.32
C PHE A 369 -9.42 -3.27 2.43
N VAL A 370 -9.60 -2.12 1.79
CA VAL A 370 -8.64 -1.01 1.85
C VAL A 370 -8.45 -0.54 3.29
N ARG A 371 -9.55 -0.38 4.05
CA ARG A 371 -9.48 0.04 5.45
C ARG A 371 -8.76 -0.97 6.33
N ASP A 372 -9.11 -2.24 6.22
CA ASP A 372 -8.71 -3.26 7.19
C ASP A 372 -7.36 -3.89 6.87
N GLU A 373 -7.00 -4.00 5.58
CA GLU A 373 -5.80 -4.69 5.15
C GLU A 373 -4.67 -3.75 4.67
N VAL A 374 -5.01 -2.51 4.30
CA VAL A 374 -4.01 -1.54 3.84
C VAL A 374 -3.80 -0.44 4.87
N VAL A 375 -4.88 0.17 5.37
CA VAL A 375 -4.80 1.31 6.29
C VAL A 375 -4.54 0.87 7.74
N ALA A 376 -5.16 -0.18 8.22
CA ALA A 376 -5.02 -0.62 9.60
C ALA A 376 -3.57 -1.02 10.00
N PRO A 377 -2.79 -1.72 9.16
CA PRO A 377 -1.37 -1.95 9.44
C PRO A 377 -0.55 -0.65 9.57
N VAL A 378 -0.83 0.35 8.73
CA VAL A 378 -0.16 1.67 8.80
C VAL A 378 -0.55 2.40 10.08
N ALA A 379 -1.83 2.38 10.45
CA ALA A 379 -2.34 3.01 11.67
C ALA A 379 -1.75 2.37 12.93
N PHE A 380 -1.68 1.04 12.95
CA PHE A 380 -0.98 0.31 14.02
C PHE A 380 0.48 0.73 14.11
N ALA A 381 1.23 0.68 13.00
CA ALA A 381 2.65 1.02 12.95
C ALA A 381 2.91 2.46 13.41
N SER A 382 2.07 3.41 13.00
CA SER A 382 2.14 4.82 13.43
C SER A 382 1.99 4.97 14.95
N SER A 383 0.94 4.37 15.53
CA SER A 383 0.69 4.43 16.97
C SER A 383 1.73 3.62 17.74
N PHE A 384 2.15 2.49 17.21
CA PHE A 384 3.19 1.64 17.79
C PHE A 384 4.52 2.38 17.90
N ALA A 385 5.00 2.99 16.80
CA ALA A 385 6.26 3.73 16.79
C ALA A 385 6.32 4.84 17.85
N ARG A 386 5.20 5.57 18.08
CA ARG A 386 5.11 6.57 19.15
C ARG A 386 5.21 5.99 20.56
N ASN A 387 4.61 4.82 20.77
CA ASN A 387 4.61 4.17 22.07
C ASN A 387 5.97 3.57 22.39
N MET A 388 6.71 3.07 21.40
CA MET A 388 8.05 2.53 21.58
C MET A 388 8.97 3.55 22.25
N ASP A 389 9.01 4.78 21.72
CA ASP A 389 9.83 5.84 22.32
C ASP A 389 9.44 6.19 23.76
N ARG A 390 8.14 6.15 24.04
CA ARG A 390 7.59 6.55 25.34
C ARG A 390 7.72 5.50 26.42
N LEU A 391 7.52 4.22 26.05
CA LEU A 391 7.35 3.14 27.03
C LEU A 391 8.55 2.19 27.10
N PHE A 392 9.37 2.13 26.06
CA PHE A 392 10.44 1.15 25.91
C PHE A 392 11.78 1.77 25.47
N ALA A 393 12.00 3.05 25.81
CA ALA A 393 13.14 3.86 25.36
C ALA A 393 14.54 3.28 25.70
N GLU A 394 14.64 2.35 26.64
CA GLU A 394 15.92 1.75 27.08
C GLU A 394 16.14 0.32 26.49
N GLY A 395 15.25 -0.15 25.60
CA GLY A 395 15.30 -1.49 25.01
C GLY A 395 15.81 -1.52 23.57
N GLU A 396 16.23 -2.70 23.11
CA GLU A 396 16.38 -2.93 21.67
C GLU A 396 14.99 -2.89 20.99
N PRO A 397 14.87 -2.35 19.75
CA PRO A 397 13.60 -2.33 19.06
C PRO A 397 13.09 -3.76 18.82
N PRO A 398 11.78 -4.02 19.00
CA PRO A 398 11.22 -5.35 18.82
C PRO A 398 11.27 -5.79 17.36
N ALA A 399 11.43 -7.09 17.16
CA ALA A 399 11.22 -7.69 15.84
C ALA A 399 9.73 -7.62 15.47
N ILE A 400 9.43 -7.17 14.23
CA ILE A 400 8.05 -7.12 13.73
C ILE A 400 7.91 -8.17 12.63
N VAL A 401 6.99 -9.11 12.83
CA VAL A 401 6.68 -10.19 11.89
C VAL A 401 5.24 -10.01 11.40
N TYR A 402 5.08 -9.84 10.11
CA TYR A 402 3.78 -9.91 9.47
C TYR A 402 3.60 -11.31 8.85
N VAL A 403 2.59 -12.02 9.31
CA VAL A 403 2.27 -13.34 8.77
C VAL A 403 1.38 -13.16 7.54
N THR A 404 1.87 -13.60 6.40
CA THR A 404 1.06 -13.73 5.19
C THR A 404 0.79 -15.20 4.94
N ASN A 405 -0.43 -15.51 4.50
CA ASN A 405 -0.68 -16.86 4.02
C ASN A 405 0.18 -17.13 2.78
N PRO A 406 0.87 -18.29 2.71
CA PRO A 406 1.57 -18.65 1.50
C PRO A 406 0.56 -18.65 0.35
N SER A 407 0.86 -17.95 -0.72
CA SER A 407 0.12 -18.09 -1.96
C SER A 407 0.25 -19.55 -2.39
N ASP A 408 -0.84 -20.31 -2.36
CA ASP A 408 -0.89 -21.56 -3.08
C ASP A 408 -0.67 -21.26 -4.58
N ARG A 409 -0.36 -22.25 -5.41
CA ARG A 409 0.03 -22.05 -6.82
C ARG A 409 -1.02 -21.33 -7.68
N HIS A 410 -2.20 -21.07 -7.14
CA HIS A 410 -3.30 -20.31 -7.75
C HIS A 410 -3.49 -18.93 -7.10
N GLY A 411 -2.55 -18.50 -6.25
CA GLY A 411 -2.36 -17.20 -5.64
C GLY A 411 -3.66 -16.55 -5.18
N ASN A 412 -3.91 -16.47 -3.89
CA ASN A 412 -4.93 -15.57 -3.42
C ASN A 412 -4.49 -14.13 -3.75
N LEU A 413 -5.08 -13.57 -4.82
CA LEU A 413 -4.73 -12.26 -5.37
C LEU A 413 -4.91 -11.13 -4.35
N MET A 414 -5.82 -11.31 -3.39
CA MET A 414 -6.02 -10.39 -2.28
C MET A 414 -4.79 -10.37 -1.35
N ASN A 415 -4.21 -11.54 -1.05
CA ASN A 415 -2.98 -11.63 -0.25
C ASN A 415 -1.80 -10.94 -0.92
N GLU A 416 -1.70 -10.95 -2.25
CA GLU A 416 -0.64 -10.21 -2.95
C GLU A 416 -0.76 -8.70 -2.77
N ILE A 417 -1.99 -8.15 -2.72
CA ILE A 417 -2.22 -6.73 -2.43
C ILE A 417 -1.80 -6.40 -1.00
N ILE A 418 -2.20 -7.23 -0.03
CA ILE A 418 -1.82 -7.08 1.38
C ILE A 418 -0.30 -7.11 1.50
N ARG A 419 0.34 -8.14 0.95
CA ARG A 419 1.79 -8.31 1.00
C ARG A 419 2.52 -7.11 0.41
N ALA A 420 2.15 -6.66 -0.78
CA ALA A 420 2.78 -5.52 -1.44
C ALA A 420 2.63 -4.22 -0.63
N SER A 421 1.47 -4.01 -0.02
CA SER A 421 1.19 -2.83 0.83
C SER A 421 2.01 -2.85 2.12
N VAL A 422 2.07 -3.99 2.80
CA VAL A 422 2.84 -4.16 4.04
C VAL A 422 4.34 -4.09 3.80
N GLU A 423 4.84 -4.69 2.71
CA GLU A 423 6.24 -4.54 2.32
C GLU A 423 6.63 -3.07 2.09
N ALA A 424 5.75 -2.29 1.46
CA ALA A 424 5.97 -0.87 1.27
C ALA A 424 5.96 -0.08 2.60
N LEU A 425 5.05 -0.44 3.51
CA LEU A 425 4.99 0.14 4.86
C LEU A 425 6.30 -0.11 5.61
N ILE A 426 6.78 -1.34 5.66
CA ILE A 426 7.99 -1.68 6.40
C ILE A 426 9.22 -1.00 5.80
N ARG A 427 9.33 -0.95 4.47
CA ARG A 427 10.41 -0.21 3.81
C ARG A 427 10.38 1.28 4.17
N GLY A 428 9.20 1.91 4.15
CA GLY A 428 9.02 3.31 4.53
C GLY A 428 9.36 3.56 6.00
N TRP A 429 8.85 2.74 6.89
CA TRP A 429 9.12 2.85 8.33
C TRP A 429 10.61 2.73 8.63
N ARG A 430 11.26 1.71 8.08
CA ARG A 430 12.70 1.50 8.26
C ARG A 430 13.56 2.68 7.76
N HIS A 431 13.10 3.38 6.75
CA HIS A 431 13.78 4.56 6.21
C HIS A 431 13.59 5.80 7.10
N GLU A 432 12.40 5.95 7.70
CA GLU A 432 12.09 7.09 8.55
C GLU A 432 12.61 6.98 9.97
N ASP A 433 12.92 5.78 10.42
CA ASP A 433 13.41 5.51 11.78
C ASP A 433 14.86 5.03 11.76
N GLU A 434 15.80 5.95 12.03
CA GLU A 434 17.23 5.65 12.04
C GLU A 434 17.62 4.60 13.08
N THR A 435 16.88 4.48 14.18
CA THR A 435 17.10 3.46 15.20
C THR A 435 16.77 2.07 14.66
N LEU A 436 15.71 1.94 13.87
CA LEU A 436 15.34 0.70 13.19
C LEU A 436 16.25 0.41 11.98
N ALA A 437 16.71 1.44 11.27
CA ALA A 437 17.62 1.28 10.13
C ALA A 437 18.97 0.69 10.53
N ASN A 438 19.45 1.03 11.74
CA ASN A 438 20.74 0.57 12.27
C ASN A 438 20.67 -0.80 12.98
N SER A 439 19.49 -1.27 13.40
CA SER A 439 19.34 -2.53 14.14
C SER A 439 19.47 -3.79 13.26
N GLY A 440 19.45 -3.68 11.94
CA GLY A 440 19.62 -4.84 11.05
C GLY A 440 18.45 -5.84 11.03
N ASP A 441 17.51 -5.74 11.97
CA ASP A 441 16.59 -6.81 12.37
C ASP A 441 15.10 -6.51 12.14
N LEU A 442 14.74 -5.96 10.98
CA LEU A 442 13.40 -6.17 10.47
C LEU A 442 13.42 -7.45 9.64
N THR A 443 13.16 -8.58 10.27
CA THR A 443 13.06 -9.89 9.63
C THR A 443 11.60 -10.22 9.33
N TRP A 444 11.37 -10.83 8.19
CA TRP A 444 10.08 -11.34 7.67
C TRP A 444 9.81 -12.76 8.16
#